data_b4377a749431f863c5a43c802c337c66
#
_entry.id   b4377a749431f863c5a43c802c337c66
#
_cell.length_a   1.000
_cell.length_b   1.000
_cell.length_c   1.000
_cell.angle_alpha   90.00
_cell.angle_beta   90.00
_cell.angle_gamma   90.00
#
_symmetry.space_group_name_H-M   'P 1'
#
loop_
_entity.id
_entity.type
_entity.pdbx_description
1 polymer ?
#
loop_
_entity_poly.entity_id
_entity_poly.type
_entity_poly.pdbx_seq_one_letter_code
_entity_poly.pdbx_strand_id
1 'polypeptide(L)'
;MSKINQLIQNLCPAGVEYKKLENVLIIKNGRDYKQFGDGNIPVYGSGGIMTYIDTAVYDKPSVLIPRKGSLDKLYYVDTPFWNVDTIFYTDIDTSLVEPKYIYYYLEGQHLERLNKAGGVPSLTQAVLNKVQLPVPPLEVQREIVRILDSFTLLTAELTAELTARKSQYEFYRRKLLTFDESIPQLQLRDVASFRNGKGHEKNIADNGKYVVVNSKFISTNGQVIKNSDEQLSPLYFDDIAMVMSDLPNGRALAKCYLIDKDDKFTLNQRIGGFHTLDENIVVTKYLFYILDRNWQLLKYDNGVDQTNLKKDDILNISIPVPAIDVQKRLVYMLDNFDAICSDLNIGLPAEIEARQKQYEYYRDVLLTYAATGKIIVQTDRQTDRQTDRQTDKHN
;
A
#
# COMPACT_ATOMS: atom_id res chain seq x y z
N MET A 1 28.06 18.64 -14.27
CA MET A 1 26.62 18.86 -14.47
C MET A 1 25.98 17.58 -14.95
N SER A 2 24.75 17.28 -14.54
CA SER A 2 24.04 16.10 -15.07
C SER A 2 23.72 16.32 -16.56
N LYS A 3 23.60 15.24 -17.33
CA LYS A 3 23.27 15.28 -18.76
C LYS A 3 21.98 16.08 -19.02
N ILE A 4 20.97 15.92 -18.18
CA ILE A 4 19.69 16.65 -18.31
C ILE A 4 19.89 18.17 -18.16
N ASN A 5 20.74 18.63 -17.23
CA ASN A 5 21.02 20.05 -17.05
C ASN A 5 21.68 20.65 -18.30
N GLN A 6 22.62 19.94 -18.91
CA GLN A 6 23.27 20.39 -20.16
C GLN A 6 22.27 20.47 -21.31
N LEU A 7 21.39 19.45 -21.46
CA LEU A 7 20.36 19.45 -22.49
C LEU A 7 19.38 20.64 -22.32
N ILE A 8 18.86 20.88 -21.11
CA ILE A 8 17.92 21.96 -20.86
C ILE A 8 18.58 23.33 -21.08
N GLN A 9 19.81 23.55 -20.59
CA GLN A 9 20.52 24.80 -20.78
C GLN A 9 20.81 25.09 -22.27
N ASN A 10 21.12 24.05 -23.04
CA ASN A 10 21.44 24.21 -24.46
C ASN A 10 20.20 24.35 -25.35
N LEU A 11 19.14 23.58 -25.07
CA LEU A 11 17.98 23.45 -25.93
C LEU A 11 16.74 24.25 -25.44
N CYS A 12 16.68 24.58 -24.14
CA CYS A 12 15.54 25.24 -23.52
C CYS A 12 15.96 26.38 -22.55
N PRO A 13 16.95 27.25 -22.88
CA PRO A 13 17.49 28.22 -21.93
C PRO A 13 16.46 29.26 -21.46
N ALA A 14 15.42 29.51 -22.26
CA ALA A 14 14.32 30.42 -21.97
C ALA A 14 13.01 29.73 -21.57
N GLY A 15 13.05 28.43 -21.31
CA GLY A 15 11.86 27.60 -21.13
C GLY A 15 11.34 27.06 -22.47
N VAL A 16 10.11 26.58 -22.50
CA VAL A 16 9.50 25.94 -23.68
C VAL A 16 8.09 26.41 -23.91
N GLU A 17 7.60 26.19 -25.13
CA GLU A 17 6.22 26.48 -25.50
C GLU A 17 5.28 25.49 -24.79
N TYR A 18 4.16 25.99 -24.29
CA TYR A 18 3.06 25.17 -23.81
C TYR A 18 2.05 24.93 -24.93
N LYS A 19 1.71 23.67 -25.17
CA LYS A 19 0.69 23.27 -26.13
C LYS A 19 -0.50 22.66 -25.41
N LYS A 20 -1.71 22.87 -25.93
CA LYS A 20 -2.88 22.10 -25.46
C LYS A 20 -2.74 20.65 -25.88
N LEU A 21 -3.31 19.71 -25.12
CA LEU A 21 -3.31 18.29 -25.48
C LEU A 21 -3.88 18.08 -26.88
N GLU A 22 -4.94 18.77 -27.28
CA GLU A 22 -5.52 18.69 -28.64
C GLU A 22 -4.53 18.97 -29.78
N ASN A 23 -3.42 19.64 -29.50
CA ASN A 23 -2.40 19.99 -30.50
C ASN A 23 -1.27 18.95 -30.61
N VAL A 24 -1.25 17.93 -29.72
CA VAL A 24 -0.17 16.92 -29.67
C VAL A 24 -0.71 15.49 -29.64
N LEU A 25 -2.02 15.31 -29.44
CA LEU A 25 -2.67 14.01 -29.45
C LEU A 25 -4.17 14.12 -29.74
N ILE A 26 -4.79 13.00 -30.10
CA ILE A 26 -6.24 12.87 -30.27
C ILE A 26 -6.78 11.92 -29.21
N ILE A 27 -7.72 12.40 -28.40
CA ILE A 27 -8.41 11.57 -27.41
C ILE A 27 -9.55 10.81 -28.07
N LYS A 28 -9.55 9.49 -27.93
CA LYS A 28 -10.54 8.58 -28.53
C LYS A 28 -11.34 7.85 -27.46
N ASN A 29 -12.61 7.54 -27.77
CA ASN A 29 -13.50 6.80 -26.89
C ASN A 29 -13.22 5.28 -26.97
N GLY A 30 -13.38 4.58 -25.85
CA GLY A 30 -13.51 3.14 -25.83
C GLY A 30 -14.88 2.66 -26.31
N ARG A 31 -15.01 1.33 -26.53
CA ARG A 31 -16.19 0.66 -27.07
C ARG A 31 -16.46 -0.64 -26.35
N ASP A 32 -17.68 -1.18 -26.46
CA ASP A 32 -18.01 -2.52 -25.96
C ASP A 32 -17.16 -3.59 -26.66
N TYR A 33 -16.78 -4.61 -25.91
CA TYR A 33 -15.91 -5.72 -26.34
C TYR A 33 -16.64 -7.06 -26.43
N LYS A 34 -17.89 -7.16 -25.97
CA LYS A 34 -18.62 -8.43 -25.79
C LYS A 34 -18.85 -9.25 -27.06
N GLN A 35 -18.62 -8.65 -28.23
CA GLN A 35 -18.75 -9.33 -29.54
C GLN A 35 -17.50 -10.11 -29.95
N PHE A 36 -16.39 -9.99 -29.19
CA PHE A 36 -15.11 -10.63 -29.51
C PHE A 36 -14.91 -11.89 -28.68
N GLY A 37 -14.11 -12.82 -29.24
CA GLY A 37 -13.75 -14.07 -28.58
C GLY A 37 -12.64 -13.91 -27.55
N ASP A 38 -12.39 -14.97 -26.77
CA ASP A 38 -11.27 -15.04 -25.83
C ASP A 38 -9.93 -14.96 -26.58
N GLY A 39 -8.96 -14.27 -25.98
CA GLY A 39 -7.63 -14.07 -26.57
C GLY A 39 -6.61 -13.52 -25.58
N ASN A 40 -5.56 -12.87 -26.09
CA ASN A 40 -4.44 -12.34 -25.29
C ASN A 40 -4.39 -10.80 -25.24
N ILE A 41 -5.35 -10.12 -25.89
CA ILE A 41 -5.38 -8.66 -25.94
C ILE A 41 -6.10 -8.12 -24.69
N PRO A 42 -5.44 -7.34 -23.83
CA PRO A 42 -6.05 -6.83 -22.61
C PRO A 42 -7.14 -5.80 -22.92
N VAL A 43 -8.26 -5.92 -22.21
CA VAL A 43 -9.38 -4.97 -22.22
C VAL A 43 -9.30 -4.08 -21.00
N TYR A 44 -9.06 -2.78 -21.20
CA TYR A 44 -8.96 -1.81 -20.14
C TYR A 44 -10.28 -1.12 -19.82
N GLY A 45 -10.58 -1.01 -18.53
CA GLY A 45 -11.54 -0.07 -17.96
C GLY A 45 -10.84 0.91 -17.01
N SER A 46 -11.57 1.84 -16.42
CA SER A 46 -11.01 2.83 -15.47
C SER A 46 -10.38 2.19 -14.22
N GLY A 47 -10.75 0.96 -13.88
CA GLY A 47 -10.15 0.20 -12.78
C GLY A 47 -8.92 -0.64 -13.15
N GLY A 48 -8.55 -0.72 -14.43
CA GLY A 48 -7.47 -1.57 -14.97
C GLY A 48 -7.97 -2.60 -15.95
N ILE A 49 -7.19 -3.68 -16.12
CA ILE A 49 -7.54 -4.79 -17.02
C ILE A 49 -8.76 -5.54 -16.47
N MET A 50 -9.79 -5.71 -17.31
CA MET A 50 -11.05 -6.38 -16.98
C MET A 50 -11.08 -7.83 -17.46
N THR A 51 -10.56 -8.07 -18.69
CA THR A 51 -10.53 -9.38 -19.35
C THR A 51 -9.54 -9.34 -20.51
N TYR A 52 -9.46 -10.43 -21.28
CA TYR A 52 -8.65 -10.54 -22.48
C TYR A 52 -9.50 -11.02 -23.65
N ILE A 53 -9.27 -10.47 -24.87
CA ILE A 53 -9.98 -10.79 -26.10
C ILE A 53 -9.00 -11.06 -27.26
N ASP A 54 -9.51 -11.44 -28.42
CA ASP A 54 -8.74 -11.75 -29.63
C ASP A 54 -8.44 -10.53 -30.52
N THR A 55 -9.04 -9.37 -30.24
CA THR A 55 -9.04 -8.20 -31.12
C THR A 55 -8.53 -6.96 -30.39
N ALA A 56 -7.64 -6.18 -31.03
CA ALA A 56 -7.16 -4.89 -30.53
C ALA A 56 -7.94 -3.73 -31.18
N VAL A 57 -8.16 -2.66 -30.41
CA VAL A 57 -8.65 -1.38 -30.96
C VAL A 57 -7.49 -0.48 -31.38
N TYR A 58 -6.34 -0.65 -30.78
CA TYR A 58 -5.16 0.16 -31.02
C TYR A 58 -3.87 -0.62 -30.69
N ASP A 59 -2.81 -0.40 -31.45
CA ASP A 59 -1.57 -1.17 -31.41
C ASP A 59 -0.30 -0.31 -31.27
N LYS A 60 -0.46 1.00 -31.04
CA LYS A 60 0.66 1.93 -30.81
C LYS A 60 0.70 2.38 -29.36
N PRO A 61 1.84 2.95 -28.89
CA PRO A 61 1.92 3.52 -27.55
C PRO A 61 0.83 4.56 -27.30
N SER A 62 0.15 4.43 -26.16
CA SER A 62 -0.99 5.28 -25.78
C SER A 62 -1.03 5.53 -24.29
N VAL A 63 -1.55 6.69 -23.90
CA VAL A 63 -1.94 6.96 -22.51
C VAL A 63 -3.44 6.80 -22.39
N LEU A 64 -3.85 5.91 -21.48
CA LEU A 64 -5.26 5.69 -21.19
C LEU A 64 -5.69 6.62 -20.05
N ILE A 65 -6.72 7.43 -20.30
CA ILE A 65 -7.20 8.46 -19.37
C ILE A 65 -8.61 8.08 -18.90
N PRO A 66 -8.86 7.87 -17.59
CA PRO A 66 -10.18 7.54 -17.09
C PRO A 66 -11.20 8.62 -17.46
N ARG A 67 -12.36 8.16 -17.91
CA ARG A 67 -13.53 8.98 -18.21
C ARG A 67 -14.53 9.01 -17.06
N LYS A 68 -14.71 7.87 -16.38
CA LYS A 68 -15.66 7.66 -15.28
C LYS A 68 -15.04 6.75 -14.21
N GLY A 69 -15.48 6.88 -12.96
CA GLY A 69 -15.02 6.03 -11.87
C GLY A 69 -13.69 6.49 -11.26
N SER A 70 -12.66 5.65 -11.30
CA SER A 70 -11.33 5.95 -10.73
C SER A 70 -10.56 6.94 -11.61
N LEU A 71 -10.82 8.24 -11.45
CA LEU A 71 -10.25 9.30 -12.29
C LEU A 71 -8.75 9.56 -12.03
N ASP A 72 -8.22 9.02 -10.95
CA ASP A 72 -6.82 9.14 -10.52
C ASP A 72 -5.87 8.15 -11.20
N LYS A 73 -6.39 7.13 -11.91
CA LYS A 73 -5.61 6.04 -12.47
C LYS A 73 -5.33 6.19 -13.96
N LEU A 74 -4.17 6.68 -14.30
CA LEU A 74 -3.66 6.67 -15.68
C LEU A 74 -2.94 5.34 -15.99
N TYR A 75 -2.98 4.93 -17.26
CA TYR A 75 -2.18 3.79 -17.72
C TYR A 75 -1.39 4.16 -18.96
N TYR A 76 -0.12 3.76 -19.01
CA TYR A 76 0.68 3.76 -20.22
C TYR A 76 0.65 2.35 -20.82
N VAL A 77 0.30 2.23 -22.09
CA VAL A 77 0.22 0.95 -22.80
C VAL A 77 0.95 1.07 -24.13
N ASP A 78 1.91 0.19 -24.38
CA ASP A 78 2.73 0.15 -25.60
C ASP A 78 2.59 -1.18 -26.39
N THR A 79 1.62 -2.00 -25.97
CA THR A 79 1.23 -3.25 -26.64
C THR A 79 -0.19 -3.13 -27.17
N PRO A 80 -0.62 -3.98 -28.11
CA PRO A 80 -2.01 -3.98 -28.59
C PRO A 80 -3.00 -4.14 -27.45
N PHE A 81 -4.07 -3.32 -27.44
CA PHE A 81 -5.09 -3.33 -26.40
C PHE A 81 -6.50 -3.02 -26.93
N TRP A 82 -7.50 -3.28 -26.11
CA TRP A 82 -8.86 -2.78 -26.22
C TRP A 82 -9.22 -1.95 -24.99
N ASN A 83 -10.15 -0.99 -25.14
CA ASN A 83 -10.65 -0.24 -24.00
C ASN A 83 -12.17 0.00 -24.10
N VAL A 84 -12.84 -0.01 -22.91
CA VAL A 84 -14.28 0.23 -22.80
C VAL A 84 -14.60 1.73 -22.62
N ASP A 85 -15.88 2.09 -22.63
CA ASP A 85 -16.38 3.47 -22.60
C ASP A 85 -16.06 4.24 -21.29
N THR A 86 -15.58 3.56 -20.24
CA THR A 86 -15.19 4.18 -18.98
C THR A 86 -13.78 4.80 -18.99
N ILE A 87 -13.01 4.54 -20.08
CA ILE A 87 -11.64 5.04 -20.23
C ILE A 87 -11.38 5.47 -21.69
N PHE A 88 -10.73 6.61 -21.86
CA PHE A 88 -10.24 7.09 -23.16
C PHE A 88 -8.89 6.47 -23.48
N TYR A 89 -8.54 6.42 -24.78
CA TYR A 89 -7.16 6.21 -25.23
C TYR A 89 -6.72 7.40 -26.10
N THR A 90 -5.40 7.54 -26.24
CA THR A 90 -4.80 8.66 -26.96
C THR A 90 -4.03 8.19 -28.18
N ASP A 91 -4.24 8.87 -29.30
CA ASP A 91 -3.44 8.73 -30.52
C ASP A 91 -2.46 9.91 -30.55
N ILE A 92 -1.19 9.63 -30.29
CA ILE A 92 -0.17 10.61 -29.96
C ILE A 92 0.68 10.94 -31.19
N ASP A 93 0.90 12.23 -31.45
CA ASP A 93 1.87 12.66 -32.46
C ASP A 93 3.30 12.51 -31.92
N THR A 94 3.90 11.35 -32.20
CA THR A 94 5.26 11.01 -31.75
C THR A 94 6.36 11.83 -32.42
N SER A 95 6.05 12.63 -33.43
CA SER A 95 7.00 13.59 -34.01
C SER A 95 7.20 14.82 -33.11
N LEU A 96 6.25 15.10 -32.22
CA LEU A 96 6.26 16.22 -31.29
C LEU A 96 6.50 15.79 -29.83
N VAL A 97 5.94 14.65 -29.43
CA VAL A 97 5.91 14.24 -28.02
C VAL A 97 6.20 12.77 -27.83
N GLU A 98 7.05 12.46 -26.87
CA GLU A 98 7.31 11.11 -26.39
C GLU A 98 6.11 10.61 -25.57
N PRO A 99 5.50 9.45 -25.87
CA PRO A 99 4.29 8.97 -25.19
C PRO A 99 4.43 8.84 -23.68
N LYS A 100 5.55 8.29 -23.17
CA LYS A 100 5.80 8.23 -21.74
C LYS A 100 6.01 9.58 -21.08
N TYR A 101 6.51 10.59 -21.81
CA TYR A 101 6.61 11.93 -21.30
C TYR A 101 5.22 12.54 -21.01
N ILE A 102 4.25 12.30 -21.90
CA ILE A 102 2.84 12.67 -21.67
C ILE A 102 2.30 11.94 -20.45
N TYR A 103 2.54 10.63 -20.33
CA TYR A 103 2.07 9.84 -19.18
C TYR A 103 2.59 10.45 -17.87
N TYR A 104 3.89 10.65 -17.71
CA TYR A 104 4.49 11.22 -16.50
C TYR A 104 4.02 12.63 -16.21
N TYR A 105 3.82 13.44 -17.25
CA TYR A 105 3.29 14.80 -17.07
C TYR A 105 1.85 14.76 -16.56
N LEU A 106 0.97 13.98 -17.18
CA LEU A 106 -0.44 13.90 -16.80
C LEU A 106 -0.64 13.27 -15.42
N GLU A 107 0.20 12.33 -15.03
CA GLU A 107 0.20 11.73 -13.68
C GLU A 107 0.37 12.80 -12.58
N GLY A 108 1.21 13.81 -12.81
CA GLY A 108 1.41 14.94 -11.89
C GLY A 108 0.31 16.01 -11.93
N GLN A 109 -0.59 15.97 -12.92
CA GLN A 109 -1.60 17.05 -13.09
C GLN A 109 -2.86 16.89 -12.24
N HIS A 110 -3.02 15.76 -11.53
CA HIS A 110 -4.21 15.52 -10.72
C HIS A 110 -5.52 15.73 -11.49
N LEU A 111 -5.68 15.02 -12.61
CA LEU A 111 -6.80 15.21 -13.54
C LEU A 111 -8.18 15.05 -12.88
N GLU A 112 -8.26 14.29 -11.80
CA GLU A 112 -9.48 14.13 -10.98
C GLU A 112 -10.03 15.47 -10.47
N ARG A 113 -9.18 16.49 -10.28
CA ARG A 113 -9.58 17.86 -9.87
C ARG A 113 -10.29 18.62 -10.96
N LEU A 114 -10.16 18.21 -12.22
CA LEU A 114 -10.88 18.80 -13.34
C LEU A 114 -12.35 18.35 -13.41
N ASN A 115 -12.73 17.37 -12.59
CA ASN A 115 -14.11 16.91 -12.48
C ASN A 115 -15.01 18.01 -11.89
N LYS A 116 -16.07 18.37 -12.62
CA LYS A 116 -17.10 19.34 -12.20
C LYS A 116 -18.48 18.68 -12.02
N ALA A 117 -18.57 17.36 -12.15
CA ALA A 117 -19.84 16.65 -12.04
C ALA A 117 -20.27 16.56 -10.57
N GLY A 118 -21.55 16.90 -10.30
CA GLY A 118 -22.16 16.76 -8.96
C GLY A 118 -22.58 15.34 -8.59
N GLY A 119 -22.41 14.35 -9.51
CA GLY A 119 -22.77 12.95 -9.33
C GLY A 119 -21.54 12.02 -9.52
N VAL A 120 -21.67 11.02 -10.38
CA VAL A 120 -20.56 10.12 -10.67
C VAL A 120 -19.39 10.92 -11.28
N PRO A 121 -18.17 10.83 -10.70
CA PRO A 121 -17.00 11.55 -11.21
C PRO A 121 -16.77 11.24 -12.69
N SER A 122 -16.61 12.29 -13.51
CA SER A 122 -16.40 12.13 -14.96
C SER A 122 -15.54 13.23 -15.56
N LEU A 123 -14.72 12.85 -16.54
CA LEU A 123 -13.94 13.75 -17.39
C LEU A 123 -14.47 13.71 -18.82
N THR A 124 -14.39 14.85 -19.51
CA THR A 124 -14.79 14.95 -20.91
C THR A 124 -13.58 15.28 -21.79
N GLN A 125 -13.60 14.87 -23.05
CA GLN A 125 -12.57 15.23 -24.02
C GLN A 125 -12.38 16.76 -24.12
N ALA A 126 -13.47 17.52 -24.07
CA ALA A 126 -13.42 19.00 -24.14
C ALA A 126 -12.66 19.65 -22.96
N VAL A 127 -12.68 19.02 -21.78
CA VAL A 127 -11.90 19.47 -20.62
C VAL A 127 -10.45 19.04 -20.76
N LEU A 128 -10.21 17.78 -21.10
CA LEU A 128 -8.87 17.22 -21.27
C LEU A 128 -8.09 17.88 -22.40
N ASN A 129 -8.73 18.16 -23.53
CA ASN A 129 -8.12 18.83 -24.69
C ASN A 129 -7.52 20.20 -24.37
N LYS A 130 -8.01 20.87 -23.32
CA LYS A 130 -7.53 22.20 -22.87
C LYS A 130 -6.35 22.13 -21.90
N VAL A 131 -5.99 20.95 -21.41
CA VAL A 131 -4.83 20.79 -20.52
C VAL A 131 -3.58 21.24 -21.26
N GLN A 132 -2.79 22.09 -20.62
CA GLN A 132 -1.55 22.62 -21.17
C GLN A 132 -0.41 21.65 -20.87
N LEU A 133 0.41 21.36 -21.86
CA LEU A 133 1.59 20.51 -21.78
C LEU A 133 2.81 21.30 -22.21
N PRO A 134 3.90 21.40 -21.42
CA PRO A 134 5.16 21.95 -21.91
C PRO A 134 5.79 20.95 -22.89
N VAL A 135 6.24 21.42 -24.03
CA VAL A 135 6.77 20.59 -25.12
C VAL A 135 8.23 20.96 -25.40
N PRO A 136 9.19 20.48 -24.56
CA PRO A 136 10.61 20.61 -24.86
C PRO A 136 11.00 19.76 -26.07
N PRO A 137 12.18 19.98 -26.68
CA PRO A 137 12.71 19.10 -27.70
C PRO A 137 12.72 17.62 -27.30
N LEU A 138 12.48 16.71 -28.24
CA LEU A 138 12.37 15.27 -27.99
C LEU A 138 13.56 14.69 -27.24
N GLU A 139 14.75 15.22 -27.41
CA GLU A 139 15.95 14.79 -26.67
C GLU A 139 15.82 15.02 -25.16
N VAL A 140 15.25 16.17 -24.76
CA VAL A 140 14.98 16.50 -23.37
C VAL A 140 13.87 15.60 -22.82
N GLN A 141 12.79 15.40 -23.57
CA GLN A 141 11.68 14.52 -23.20
C GLN A 141 12.18 13.09 -22.94
N ARG A 142 12.97 12.53 -23.86
CA ARG A 142 13.55 11.18 -23.73
C ARG A 142 14.48 11.04 -22.52
N GLU A 143 15.28 12.05 -22.21
CA GLU A 143 16.16 12.01 -21.05
C GLU A 143 15.34 12.09 -19.74
N ILE A 144 14.27 12.87 -19.69
CA ILE A 144 13.31 12.89 -18.57
C ILE A 144 12.68 11.51 -18.40
N VAL A 145 12.16 10.92 -19.48
CA VAL A 145 11.58 9.57 -19.47
C VAL A 145 12.59 8.55 -18.96
N ARG A 146 13.83 8.57 -19.47
CA ARG A 146 14.90 7.65 -19.03
C ARG A 146 15.15 7.73 -17.51
N ILE A 147 15.18 8.94 -16.97
CA ILE A 147 15.39 9.15 -15.52
C ILE A 147 14.18 8.62 -14.74
N LEU A 148 12.96 8.98 -15.13
CA LEU A 148 11.75 8.56 -14.42
C LEU A 148 11.50 7.05 -14.53
N ASP A 149 11.76 6.45 -15.69
CA ASP A 149 11.72 4.99 -15.90
C ASP A 149 12.68 4.27 -14.93
N SER A 150 13.86 4.82 -14.65
CA SER A 150 14.79 4.20 -13.70
C SER A 150 14.27 4.16 -12.27
N PHE A 151 13.51 5.17 -11.83
CA PHE A 151 12.86 5.14 -10.51
C PHE A 151 11.70 4.15 -10.48
N THR A 152 10.88 4.10 -11.53
CA THR A 152 9.75 3.18 -11.64
C THR A 152 10.24 1.73 -11.63
N LEU A 153 11.30 1.42 -12.38
CA LEU A 153 11.91 0.10 -12.41
C LEU A 153 12.43 -0.31 -11.04
N LEU A 154 13.20 0.56 -10.37
CA LEU A 154 13.74 0.29 -9.04
C LEU A 154 12.62 0.03 -8.02
N THR A 155 11.54 0.82 -8.05
CA THR A 155 10.39 0.61 -7.16
C THR A 155 9.70 -0.72 -7.45
N ALA A 156 9.57 -1.12 -8.72
CA ALA A 156 9.02 -2.41 -9.11
C ALA A 156 9.90 -3.57 -8.64
N GLU A 157 11.23 -3.47 -8.77
CA GLU A 157 12.19 -4.47 -8.29
C GLU A 157 12.11 -4.64 -6.76
N LEU A 158 12.09 -3.55 -6.00
CA LEU A 158 11.94 -3.58 -4.54
C LEU A 158 10.59 -4.20 -4.12
N THR A 159 9.52 -3.91 -4.84
CA THR A 159 8.20 -4.49 -4.58
C THR A 159 8.16 -6.00 -4.87
N ALA A 160 8.81 -6.43 -5.95
CA ALA A 160 8.98 -7.84 -6.26
C ALA A 160 9.83 -8.56 -5.21
N GLU A 161 10.93 -7.94 -4.76
CA GLU A 161 11.76 -8.47 -3.68
C GLU A 161 10.96 -8.59 -2.37
N LEU A 162 10.21 -7.56 -1.98
CA LEU A 162 9.35 -7.61 -0.80
C LEU A 162 8.36 -8.78 -0.87
N THR A 163 7.75 -9.00 -2.03
CA THR A 163 6.83 -10.12 -2.25
C THR A 163 7.54 -11.48 -2.11
N ALA A 164 8.73 -11.62 -2.69
CA ALA A 164 9.54 -12.81 -2.57
C ALA A 164 10.00 -13.06 -1.13
N ARG A 165 10.42 -12.00 -0.41
CA ARG A 165 10.80 -12.08 1.01
C ARG A 165 9.64 -12.47 1.92
N LYS A 166 8.45 -11.95 1.68
CA LYS A 166 7.24 -12.36 2.41
C LYS A 166 6.92 -13.85 2.20
N SER A 167 7.01 -14.34 0.97
CA SER A 167 6.81 -15.75 0.67
C SER A 167 7.88 -16.62 1.32
N GLN A 168 9.13 -16.19 1.31
CA GLN A 168 10.25 -16.83 1.98
C GLN A 168 10.07 -16.85 3.50
N TYR A 169 9.64 -15.74 4.10
CA TYR A 169 9.32 -15.64 5.51
C TYR A 169 8.25 -16.66 5.93
N GLU A 170 7.12 -16.73 5.21
CA GLU A 170 6.04 -17.68 5.51
C GLU A 170 6.52 -19.15 5.41
N PHE A 171 7.37 -19.47 4.44
CA PHE A 171 7.97 -20.79 4.31
C PHE A 171 8.87 -21.14 5.51
N TYR A 172 9.82 -20.25 5.85
CA TYR A 172 10.73 -20.49 6.97
C TYR A 172 10.02 -20.44 8.32
N ARG A 173 9.09 -19.52 8.52
CA ARG A 173 8.24 -19.47 9.72
C ARG A 173 7.57 -20.82 9.97
N ARG A 174 6.91 -21.36 8.95
CA ARG A 174 6.27 -22.68 9.05
C ARG A 174 7.29 -23.78 9.40
N LYS A 175 8.44 -23.79 8.74
CA LYS A 175 9.49 -24.79 8.98
C LYS A 175 10.08 -24.69 10.39
N LEU A 176 10.35 -23.47 10.87
CA LEU A 176 10.94 -23.19 12.18
C LEU A 176 9.98 -23.50 13.33
N LEU A 177 8.67 -23.37 13.11
CA LEU A 177 7.63 -23.61 14.10
C LEU A 177 6.97 -25.00 13.97
N THR A 178 7.51 -25.87 13.11
CA THR A 178 7.12 -27.28 13.01
C THR A 178 8.12 -28.13 13.78
N PHE A 179 7.64 -28.91 14.73
CA PHE A 179 8.44 -29.72 15.59
C PHE A 179 8.06 -31.21 15.42
N ASP A 180 9.01 -32.07 15.67
CA ASP A 180 8.76 -33.53 15.76
C ASP A 180 8.09 -33.92 17.09
N GLU A 181 7.68 -35.17 17.20
CA GLU A 181 6.98 -35.72 18.37
C GLU A 181 7.84 -35.78 19.64
N SER A 182 9.15 -35.55 19.55
CA SER A 182 10.05 -35.55 20.70
C SER A 182 9.93 -34.29 21.55
N ILE A 183 9.39 -33.20 21.00
CA ILE A 183 9.21 -31.95 21.72
C ILE A 183 7.94 -32.00 22.59
N PRO A 184 8.04 -31.68 23.89
CA PRO A 184 6.89 -31.65 24.79
C PRO A 184 5.78 -30.72 24.23
N GLN A 185 4.53 -31.18 24.35
CA GLN A 185 3.35 -30.46 23.94
C GLN A 185 2.51 -30.12 25.17
N LEU A 186 2.15 -28.85 25.33
CA LEU A 186 1.21 -28.38 26.36
C LEU A 186 -0.04 -27.81 25.71
N GLN A 187 -1.19 -27.83 26.39
CA GLN A 187 -2.35 -27.11 25.91
C GLN A 187 -2.17 -25.60 26.16
N LEU A 188 -2.76 -24.77 25.31
CA LEU A 188 -2.69 -23.30 25.49
C LEU A 188 -3.18 -22.91 26.90
N ARG A 189 -4.22 -23.57 27.44
CA ARG A 189 -4.74 -23.28 28.78
C ARG A 189 -3.72 -23.49 29.91
N ASP A 190 -2.71 -24.31 29.67
CA ASP A 190 -1.68 -24.65 30.68
C ASP A 190 -0.53 -23.65 30.66
N VAL A 191 -0.39 -22.87 29.59
CA VAL A 191 0.72 -21.91 29.39
C VAL A 191 0.29 -20.45 29.33
N ALA A 192 -1.02 -20.16 29.12
CA ALA A 192 -1.53 -18.80 29.07
C ALA A 192 -2.91 -18.66 29.71
N SER A 193 -3.13 -17.57 30.42
CA SER A 193 -4.46 -17.13 30.83
C SER A 193 -5.23 -16.55 29.62
N PHE A 194 -6.56 -16.60 29.68
CA PHE A 194 -7.43 -16.10 28.61
C PHE A 194 -8.47 -15.14 29.15
N ARG A 195 -8.70 -14.05 28.40
CA ARG A 195 -9.82 -13.12 28.66
C ARG A 195 -10.52 -12.71 27.36
N ASN A 196 -11.82 -12.50 27.45
CA ASN A 196 -12.62 -11.94 26.36
C ASN A 196 -12.62 -10.42 26.40
N GLY A 197 -12.60 -9.80 25.24
CA GLY A 197 -12.86 -8.38 25.13
C GLY A 197 -14.33 -7.99 25.34
N LYS A 198 -14.56 -6.70 25.51
CA LYS A 198 -15.89 -6.08 25.69
C LYS A 198 -16.20 -5.11 24.55
N GLY A 199 -17.50 -4.92 24.25
CA GLY A 199 -17.94 -3.96 23.25
C GLY A 199 -17.67 -2.52 23.68
N HIS A 200 -17.13 -1.71 22.78
CA HIS A 200 -16.78 -0.30 23.02
C HIS A 200 -17.60 0.65 22.15
N GLU A 201 -18.65 0.18 21.49
CA GLU A 201 -19.42 0.96 20.49
C GLU A 201 -19.98 2.28 21.07
N LYS A 202 -20.34 2.28 22.37
CA LYS A 202 -20.87 3.45 23.07
C LYS A 202 -19.83 4.44 23.60
N ASN A 203 -18.57 4.00 23.64
CA ASN A 203 -17.45 4.73 24.27
C ASN A 203 -16.39 5.17 23.24
N ILE A 204 -16.69 5.02 21.94
CA ILE A 204 -15.79 5.47 20.86
C ILE A 204 -15.77 6.99 20.82
N ALA A 205 -14.55 7.57 20.88
CA ALA A 205 -14.30 9.00 20.82
C ALA A 205 -13.02 9.26 20.02
N ASP A 206 -13.04 10.24 19.12
CA ASP A 206 -11.89 10.54 18.23
C ASP A 206 -10.61 10.90 19.05
N ASN A 207 -10.77 11.56 20.18
CA ASN A 207 -9.69 11.96 21.09
C ASN A 207 -9.64 11.10 22.37
N GLY A 208 -10.23 9.90 22.35
CA GLY A 208 -10.25 9.00 23.50
C GLY A 208 -8.82 8.58 23.91
N LYS A 209 -8.64 8.34 25.20
CA LYS A 209 -7.33 8.01 25.80
C LYS A 209 -6.84 6.61 25.39
N TYR A 210 -7.75 5.66 25.21
CA TYR A 210 -7.42 4.25 25.04
C TYR A 210 -7.63 3.77 23.62
N VAL A 211 -6.67 3.05 23.07
CA VAL A 211 -6.76 2.43 21.75
C VAL A 211 -7.59 1.13 21.82
N VAL A 212 -8.63 1.05 21.01
CA VAL A 212 -9.50 -0.12 20.93
C VAL A 212 -8.88 -1.16 20.00
N VAL A 213 -8.40 -2.27 20.58
CA VAL A 213 -7.83 -3.39 19.84
C VAL A 213 -8.97 -4.23 19.27
N ASN A 214 -9.29 -3.99 18.01
CA ASN A 214 -10.31 -4.70 17.23
C ASN A 214 -9.68 -5.43 16.03
N SER A 215 -10.48 -6.18 15.26
CA SER A 215 -9.97 -6.94 14.10
C SER A 215 -9.28 -6.04 13.06
N LYS A 216 -9.76 -4.81 12.84
CA LYS A 216 -9.15 -3.88 11.89
C LYS A 216 -7.79 -3.38 12.38
N PHE A 217 -7.67 -3.03 13.67
CA PHE A 217 -6.41 -2.68 14.31
C PHE A 217 -5.38 -3.81 14.14
N ILE A 218 -5.75 -5.05 14.51
CA ILE A 218 -4.85 -6.22 14.41
C ILE A 218 -4.49 -6.52 12.95
N SER A 219 -5.48 -6.51 12.04
CA SER A 219 -5.25 -6.83 10.62
C SER A 219 -4.34 -5.82 9.90
N THR A 220 -4.28 -4.59 10.40
CA THR A 220 -3.43 -3.51 9.87
C THR A 220 -2.17 -3.24 10.70
N ASN A 221 -1.81 -4.15 11.62
CA ASN A 221 -0.66 -3.98 12.52
C ASN A 221 -0.66 -2.62 13.24
N GLY A 222 -1.83 -2.19 13.77
CA GLY A 222 -1.96 -0.94 14.51
C GLY A 222 -2.06 0.33 13.68
N GLN A 223 -2.09 0.25 12.34
CA GLN A 223 -2.19 1.45 11.48
C GLN A 223 -3.59 2.09 11.52
N VAL A 224 -4.65 1.31 11.63
CA VAL A 224 -6.03 1.81 11.72
C VAL A 224 -6.46 1.78 13.18
N ILE A 225 -6.51 2.96 13.78
CA ILE A 225 -6.80 3.15 15.20
C ILE A 225 -8.24 3.64 15.37
N LYS A 226 -8.92 3.13 16.41
CA LYS A 226 -10.11 3.73 17.01
C LYS A 226 -9.83 3.94 18.49
N ASN A 227 -10.25 5.07 19.03
CA ASN A 227 -10.03 5.39 20.42
C ASN A 227 -11.34 5.29 21.24
N SER A 228 -11.17 5.12 22.55
CA SER A 228 -12.24 5.06 23.54
C SER A 228 -11.87 5.91 24.76
N ASP A 229 -12.86 6.54 25.39
CA ASP A 229 -12.67 7.25 26.65
C ASP A 229 -12.57 6.28 27.84
N GLU A 230 -13.06 5.06 27.69
CA GLU A 230 -13.06 4.04 28.74
C GLU A 230 -12.22 2.82 28.36
N GLN A 231 -11.54 2.25 29.36
CA GLN A 231 -10.76 1.02 29.24
C GLN A 231 -11.55 -0.15 29.87
N LEU A 232 -12.56 -0.66 29.15
CA LEU A 232 -13.46 -1.69 29.65
C LEU A 232 -12.81 -3.07 29.82
N SER A 233 -11.74 -3.36 29.08
CA SER A 233 -10.98 -4.60 29.13
C SER A 233 -9.49 -4.29 28.90
N PRO A 234 -8.75 -3.90 29.98
CA PRO A 234 -7.35 -3.49 29.87
C PRO A 234 -6.47 -4.57 29.27
N LEU A 235 -5.51 -4.15 28.46
CA LEU A 235 -4.39 -4.96 27.99
C LEU A 235 -3.10 -4.40 28.58
N TYR A 236 -2.18 -5.30 28.92
CA TYR A 236 -0.90 -4.99 29.54
C TYR A 236 0.24 -5.30 28.60
N PHE A 237 1.41 -4.77 28.91
CA PHE A 237 2.64 -5.11 28.18
C PHE A 237 2.81 -6.63 28.08
N ASP A 238 3.22 -7.11 26.91
CA ASP A 238 3.35 -8.53 26.56
C ASP A 238 2.04 -9.35 26.56
N ASP A 239 0.87 -8.74 26.64
CA ASP A 239 -0.36 -9.44 26.30
C ASP A 239 -0.45 -9.69 24.78
N ILE A 240 -1.00 -10.84 24.41
CA ILE A 240 -1.27 -11.21 23.02
C ILE A 240 -2.76 -11.03 22.74
N ALA A 241 -3.12 -10.16 21.80
CA ALA A 241 -4.48 -10.00 21.34
C ALA A 241 -4.71 -10.79 20.04
N MET A 242 -5.75 -11.64 19.97
CA MET A 242 -6.03 -12.50 18.82
C MET A 242 -7.46 -12.31 18.29
N VAL A 243 -7.61 -12.20 16.98
CA VAL A 243 -8.92 -12.16 16.32
C VAL A 243 -9.60 -13.52 16.38
N MET A 244 -10.76 -13.57 17.05
CA MET A 244 -11.55 -14.80 17.20
C MET A 244 -12.68 -14.93 16.19
N SER A 245 -12.98 -13.88 15.42
CA SER A 245 -14.10 -13.90 14.47
C SER A 245 -13.74 -13.13 13.22
N ASP A 246 -13.97 -13.74 12.05
CA ASP A 246 -13.75 -13.12 10.75
C ASP A 246 -14.80 -13.55 9.72
N LEU A 247 -14.92 -12.79 8.64
CA LEU A 247 -15.77 -13.12 7.49
C LEU A 247 -15.21 -14.32 6.72
N PRO A 248 -16.01 -14.98 5.87
CA PRO A 248 -15.53 -16.08 5.02
C PRO A 248 -14.34 -15.65 4.18
N ASN A 249 -13.33 -16.50 4.09
CA ASN A 249 -12.07 -16.21 3.42
C ASN A 249 -11.34 -14.96 3.94
N GLY A 250 -11.69 -14.49 5.14
CA GLY A 250 -11.05 -13.38 5.82
C GLY A 250 -9.60 -13.71 6.18
N ARG A 251 -8.75 -12.70 6.15
CA ARG A 251 -7.31 -12.86 6.44
C ARG A 251 -6.98 -12.53 7.89
N ALA A 252 -7.96 -12.15 8.69
CA ALA A 252 -7.75 -11.73 10.08
C ALA A 252 -7.99 -12.84 11.09
N LEU A 253 -8.71 -13.93 10.78
CA LEU A 253 -8.97 -15.03 11.71
C LEU A 253 -7.67 -15.55 12.32
N ALA A 254 -7.63 -15.70 13.65
CA ALA A 254 -6.47 -16.09 14.43
C ALA A 254 -5.22 -15.23 14.22
N LYS A 255 -5.33 -14.03 13.60
CA LYS A 255 -4.22 -13.09 13.55
C LYS A 255 -4.01 -12.47 14.93
N CYS A 256 -2.74 -12.33 15.33
CA CYS A 256 -2.35 -11.83 16.64
C CYS A 256 -1.69 -10.46 16.55
N TYR A 257 -1.70 -9.76 17.68
CA TYR A 257 -0.96 -8.52 17.92
C TYR A 257 -0.36 -8.57 19.33
N LEU A 258 0.93 -8.31 19.45
CA LEU A 258 1.63 -8.26 20.73
C LEU A 258 1.55 -6.83 21.29
N ILE A 259 1.09 -6.68 22.52
CA ILE A 259 0.90 -5.39 23.19
C ILE A 259 2.25 -4.85 23.67
N ASP A 260 2.56 -3.64 23.29
CA ASP A 260 3.86 -2.98 23.51
C ASP A 260 3.88 -1.97 24.66
N LYS A 261 2.72 -1.69 25.30
CA LYS A 261 2.60 -0.68 26.37
C LYS A 261 1.46 -1.00 27.32
N ASP A 262 1.68 -0.69 28.59
CA ASP A 262 0.64 -0.65 29.61
C ASP A 262 -0.30 0.55 29.44
N ASP A 263 -1.47 0.48 30.06
CA ASP A 263 -2.45 1.56 30.21
C ASP A 263 -2.85 2.31 28.92
N LYS A 264 -2.65 1.70 27.77
CA LYS A 264 -2.94 2.30 26.48
C LYS A 264 -4.05 1.58 25.70
N PHE A 265 -4.15 0.27 25.83
CA PHE A 265 -4.99 -0.55 24.98
C PHE A 265 -6.16 -1.16 25.75
N THR A 266 -7.29 -1.31 25.06
CA THR A 266 -8.48 -1.99 25.57
C THR A 266 -9.00 -2.99 24.56
N LEU A 267 -9.32 -4.21 25.01
CA LEU A 267 -9.68 -5.35 24.19
C LEU A 267 -11.13 -5.26 23.76
N ASN A 268 -11.40 -5.23 22.45
CA ASN A 268 -12.76 -5.20 21.92
C ASN A 268 -13.42 -6.58 21.88
N GLN A 269 -14.75 -6.63 21.79
CA GLN A 269 -15.49 -7.89 21.58
C GLN A 269 -14.95 -8.64 20.36
N ARG A 270 -15.05 -9.98 20.39
CA ARG A 270 -14.54 -10.91 19.35
C ARG A 270 -13.01 -10.94 19.24
N ILE A 271 -12.32 -10.33 20.18
CA ILE A 271 -10.86 -10.45 20.32
C ILE A 271 -10.58 -11.14 21.65
N GLY A 272 -9.75 -12.19 21.60
CA GLY A 272 -9.21 -12.87 22.79
C GLY A 272 -7.91 -12.25 23.24
N GLY A 273 -7.75 -12.04 24.53
CA GLY A 273 -6.49 -11.62 25.15
C GLY A 273 -5.83 -12.77 25.88
N PHE A 274 -4.53 -12.95 25.72
CA PHE A 274 -3.74 -13.97 26.38
C PHE A 274 -2.57 -13.33 27.12
N HIS A 275 -2.28 -13.88 28.29
CA HIS A 275 -1.10 -13.52 29.08
C HIS A 275 -0.36 -14.78 29.46
N THR A 276 0.93 -14.87 29.18
CA THR A 276 1.77 -16.02 29.49
C THR A 276 1.85 -16.22 31.00
N LEU A 277 1.67 -17.47 31.47
CA LEU A 277 1.63 -17.77 32.91
C LEU A 277 3.03 -17.84 33.52
N ASP A 278 4.00 -18.40 32.82
CA ASP A 278 5.39 -18.55 33.26
C ASP A 278 6.35 -18.50 32.06
N GLU A 279 7.13 -17.39 31.97
CA GLU A 279 8.13 -17.20 30.92
C GLU A 279 9.36 -18.14 31.04
N ASN A 280 9.54 -18.82 32.15
CA ASN A 280 10.55 -19.88 32.25
C ASN A 280 10.12 -21.17 31.54
N ILE A 281 8.84 -21.31 31.22
CA ILE A 281 8.29 -22.43 30.46
C ILE A 281 8.07 -22.04 29.00
N VAL A 282 7.38 -20.92 28.76
CA VAL A 282 7.07 -20.41 27.41
C VAL A 282 7.33 -18.93 27.35
N VAL A 283 8.25 -18.53 26.46
CA VAL A 283 8.53 -17.11 26.17
C VAL A 283 7.32 -16.49 25.48
N THR A 284 6.81 -15.37 25.96
CA THR A 284 5.61 -14.70 25.43
C THR A 284 5.70 -14.44 23.92
N LYS A 285 6.82 -13.95 23.44
CA LYS A 285 6.99 -13.67 22.00
C LYS A 285 7.08 -14.93 21.15
N TYR A 286 7.59 -16.04 21.70
CA TYR A 286 7.51 -17.34 21.05
C TYR A 286 6.05 -17.81 20.95
N LEU A 287 5.28 -17.69 22.05
CA LEU A 287 3.85 -18.01 22.04
C LEU A 287 3.09 -17.15 21.01
N PHE A 288 3.40 -15.86 20.92
CA PHE A 288 2.84 -14.99 19.88
C PHE A 288 3.04 -15.56 18.47
N TYR A 289 4.27 -15.99 18.13
CA TYR A 289 4.55 -16.57 16.80
C TYR A 289 3.84 -17.92 16.57
N ILE A 290 3.67 -18.73 17.62
CA ILE A 290 2.90 -19.98 17.54
C ILE A 290 1.41 -19.71 17.34
N LEU A 291 0.85 -18.72 18.03
CA LEU A 291 -0.59 -18.41 17.98
C LEU A 291 -0.99 -17.69 16.68
N ASP A 292 -0.13 -16.81 16.18
CA ASP A 292 -0.46 -15.99 15.01
C ASP A 292 -0.73 -16.84 13.78
N ARG A 293 -1.99 -16.81 13.32
CA ARG A 293 -2.48 -17.61 12.20
C ARG A 293 -2.26 -19.12 12.38
N ASN A 294 -2.41 -19.63 13.61
CA ASN A 294 -2.21 -21.02 13.92
C ASN A 294 -3.15 -21.93 13.11
N TRP A 295 -2.57 -22.94 12.44
CA TRP A 295 -3.31 -23.86 11.57
C TRP A 295 -4.40 -24.63 12.28
N GLN A 296 -4.21 -24.96 13.59
CA GLN A 296 -5.21 -25.66 14.41
C GLN A 296 -6.49 -24.82 14.60
N LEU A 297 -6.40 -23.49 14.49
CA LEU A 297 -7.52 -22.56 14.55
C LEU A 297 -8.07 -22.25 13.16
N LEU A 298 -7.20 -22.13 12.15
CA LEU A 298 -7.62 -21.85 10.78
C LEU A 298 -8.44 -22.97 10.15
N LYS A 299 -8.32 -24.21 10.60
CA LYS A 299 -9.16 -25.33 10.12
C LYS A 299 -10.67 -25.14 10.35
N TYR A 300 -11.08 -24.22 11.23
CA TYR A 300 -12.49 -23.90 11.47
C TYR A 300 -13.09 -22.94 10.42
N ASP A 301 -12.26 -22.28 9.60
CA ASP A 301 -12.74 -21.44 8.49
C ASP A 301 -13.20 -22.35 7.33
N ASN A 302 -14.51 -22.38 7.10
CA ASN A 302 -15.11 -23.16 6.00
C ASN A 302 -15.22 -22.38 4.68
N GLY A 303 -14.78 -21.10 4.66
CA GLY A 303 -14.82 -20.23 3.47
C GLY A 303 -16.21 -19.82 3.01
N VAL A 304 -17.28 -20.16 3.74
CA VAL A 304 -18.70 -19.88 3.36
C VAL A 304 -19.34 -18.92 4.35
N ASP A 305 -19.25 -19.21 5.64
CA ASP A 305 -19.88 -18.46 6.71
C ASP A 305 -18.87 -17.71 7.57
N GLN A 306 -19.36 -16.71 8.32
CA GLN A 306 -18.54 -16.07 9.34
C GLN A 306 -18.06 -17.08 10.37
N THR A 307 -16.74 -17.21 10.52
CA THR A 307 -16.13 -18.09 11.51
C THR A 307 -16.06 -17.38 12.86
N ASN A 308 -16.44 -18.11 13.92
CA ASN A 308 -16.32 -17.67 15.30
C ASN A 308 -15.60 -18.77 16.09
N LEU A 309 -14.36 -18.53 16.48
CA LEU A 309 -13.59 -19.45 17.32
C LEU A 309 -14.15 -19.46 18.75
N LYS A 310 -14.43 -20.65 19.27
CA LYS A 310 -14.89 -20.81 20.65
C LYS A 310 -13.69 -20.83 21.60
N LYS A 311 -13.91 -20.38 22.83
CA LYS A 311 -12.89 -20.39 23.88
C LYS A 311 -12.23 -21.76 24.04
N ASP A 312 -13.01 -22.84 24.07
CA ASP A 312 -12.47 -24.18 24.25
C ASP A 312 -11.67 -24.66 23.04
N ASP A 313 -12.09 -24.33 21.82
CA ASP A 313 -11.32 -24.65 20.61
C ASP A 313 -9.94 -23.99 20.64
N ILE A 314 -9.87 -22.75 21.14
CA ILE A 314 -8.62 -21.99 21.27
C ILE A 314 -7.76 -22.57 22.39
N LEU A 315 -8.32 -22.77 23.59
CA LEU A 315 -7.58 -23.20 24.77
C LEU A 315 -7.08 -24.66 24.71
N ASN A 316 -7.64 -25.45 23.82
CA ASN A 316 -7.26 -26.86 23.60
C ASN A 316 -6.20 -27.04 22.50
N ILE A 317 -5.74 -25.98 21.83
CA ILE A 317 -4.66 -26.15 20.84
C ILE A 317 -3.38 -26.60 21.52
N SER A 318 -2.62 -27.44 20.81
CA SER A 318 -1.33 -27.94 21.27
C SER A 318 -0.22 -26.94 20.96
N ILE A 319 0.55 -26.60 21.98
CA ILE A 319 1.69 -25.67 21.92
C ILE A 319 2.97 -26.49 22.10
N PRO A 320 3.86 -26.56 21.12
CA PRO A 320 5.17 -27.20 21.29
C PRO A 320 6.03 -26.32 22.21
N VAL A 321 6.68 -26.96 23.19
CA VAL A 321 7.47 -26.32 24.24
C VAL A 321 8.91 -26.81 24.20
N PRO A 322 9.75 -26.40 23.25
CA PRO A 322 11.18 -26.71 23.27
C PRO A 322 11.88 -25.95 24.40
N ALA A 323 13.14 -26.28 24.66
CA ALA A 323 13.95 -25.61 25.68
C ALA A 323 13.97 -24.06 25.45
N ILE A 324 14.04 -23.28 26.51
CA ILE A 324 13.92 -21.81 26.50
C ILE A 324 14.95 -21.14 25.58
N ASP A 325 16.16 -21.63 25.52
CA ASP A 325 17.21 -21.13 24.62
C ASP A 325 16.84 -21.35 23.14
N VAL A 326 16.18 -22.47 22.81
CA VAL A 326 15.65 -22.74 21.46
C VAL A 326 14.52 -21.76 21.14
N GLN A 327 13.57 -21.54 22.07
CA GLN A 327 12.49 -20.56 21.88
C GLN A 327 13.06 -19.16 21.62
N LYS A 328 14.01 -18.68 22.41
CA LYS A 328 14.67 -17.39 22.25
C LYS A 328 15.40 -17.27 20.90
N ARG A 329 16.06 -18.32 20.43
CA ARG A 329 16.71 -18.33 19.11
C ARG A 329 15.68 -18.27 17.98
N LEU A 330 14.57 -18.97 18.10
CA LEU A 330 13.47 -18.91 17.13
C LEU A 330 12.87 -17.50 17.06
N VAL A 331 12.61 -16.88 18.21
CA VAL A 331 12.14 -15.49 18.30
C VAL A 331 13.12 -14.56 17.59
N TYR A 332 14.41 -14.62 17.90
CA TYR A 332 15.43 -13.78 17.28
C TYR A 332 15.45 -13.91 15.74
N MET A 333 15.37 -15.16 15.23
CA MET A 333 15.33 -15.39 13.78
C MET A 333 14.06 -14.83 13.14
N LEU A 334 12.90 -15.05 13.75
CA LEU A 334 11.61 -14.58 13.22
C LEU A 334 11.49 -13.04 13.28
N ASP A 335 12.00 -12.42 14.35
CA ASP A 335 12.06 -10.95 14.47
C ASP A 335 12.88 -10.30 13.35
N ASN A 336 14.05 -10.87 13.05
CA ASN A 336 14.90 -10.34 11.98
C ASN A 336 14.21 -10.47 10.60
N PHE A 337 13.52 -11.57 10.35
CA PHE A 337 12.75 -11.73 9.11
C PHE A 337 11.55 -10.78 9.05
N ASP A 338 10.82 -10.62 10.16
CA ASP A 338 9.68 -9.73 10.21
C ASP A 338 10.10 -8.26 10.02
N ALA A 339 11.20 -7.84 10.64
CA ALA A 339 11.74 -6.48 10.47
C ALA A 339 12.03 -6.16 8.99
N ILE A 340 12.63 -7.09 8.24
CA ILE A 340 12.91 -6.88 6.80
C ILE A 340 11.61 -6.72 5.99
N CYS A 341 10.57 -7.48 6.34
CA CYS A 341 9.34 -7.57 5.54
C CYS A 341 8.26 -6.58 5.95
N SER A 342 8.26 -6.10 7.20
CA SER A 342 7.13 -5.39 7.80
C SER A 342 7.50 -4.05 8.41
N ASP A 343 8.77 -3.79 8.73
CA ASP A 343 9.17 -2.54 9.38
C ASP A 343 9.05 -1.37 8.39
N LEU A 344 8.20 -0.40 8.77
CA LEU A 344 7.95 0.81 7.99
C LEU A 344 9.03 1.89 8.18
N ASN A 345 10.00 1.68 9.06
CA ASN A 345 11.08 2.64 9.33
C ASN A 345 12.42 2.22 8.72
N ILE A 346 12.71 0.92 8.72
CA ILE A 346 14.03 0.40 8.29
C ILE A 346 13.97 -0.76 7.29
N GLY A 347 12.79 -1.37 7.06
CA GLY A 347 12.60 -2.51 6.17
C GLY A 347 12.39 -2.12 4.70
N LEU A 348 12.19 -3.14 3.87
CA LEU A 348 11.83 -2.93 2.44
C LEU A 348 10.62 -2.01 2.22
N PRO A 349 9.54 -2.06 3.04
CA PRO A 349 8.45 -1.11 2.90
C PRO A 349 8.88 0.35 3.08
N ALA A 350 9.77 0.64 4.02
CA ALA A 350 10.31 1.99 4.23
C ALA A 350 11.11 2.47 3.01
N GLU A 351 11.91 1.61 2.43
CA GLU A 351 12.68 1.95 1.23
C GLU A 351 11.78 2.18 0.03
N ILE A 352 10.74 1.36 -0.18
CA ILE A 352 9.75 1.54 -1.25
C ILE A 352 9.06 2.90 -1.09
N GLU A 353 8.61 3.27 0.10
CA GLU A 353 7.97 4.56 0.36
C GLU A 353 8.93 5.74 0.11
N ALA A 354 10.18 5.61 0.57
CA ALA A 354 11.20 6.64 0.33
C ALA A 354 11.49 6.82 -1.17
N ARG A 355 11.55 5.72 -1.95
CA ARG A 355 11.73 5.77 -3.41
C ARG A 355 10.53 6.37 -4.11
N GLN A 356 9.31 6.08 -3.65
CA GLN A 356 8.10 6.69 -4.19
C GLN A 356 8.09 8.22 -3.99
N LYS A 357 8.40 8.68 -2.78
CA LYS A 357 8.52 10.12 -2.50
C LYS A 357 9.63 10.78 -3.33
N GLN A 358 10.74 10.09 -3.50
CA GLN A 358 11.86 10.55 -4.34
C GLN A 358 11.45 10.64 -5.80
N TYR A 359 10.72 9.66 -6.34
CA TYR A 359 10.17 9.68 -7.69
C TYR A 359 9.26 10.89 -7.89
N GLU A 360 8.28 11.11 -7.01
CA GLU A 360 7.33 12.24 -7.09
C GLU A 360 8.07 13.58 -7.10
N TYR A 361 9.03 13.75 -6.19
CA TYR A 361 9.87 14.95 -6.14
C TYR A 361 10.65 15.18 -7.45
N TYR A 362 11.37 14.17 -7.94
CA TYR A 362 12.15 14.32 -9.18
C TYR A 362 11.27 14.47 -10.41
N ARG A 363 10.13 13.81 -10.49
CA ARG A 363 9.15 14.02 -11.56
C ARG A 363 8.76 15.50 -11.63
N ASP A 364 8.33 16.07 -10.53
CA ASP A 364 7.86 17.44 -10.48
C ASP A 364 9.00 18.45 -10.78
N VAL A 365 10.19 18.22 -10.23
CA VAL A 365 11.37 19.06 -10.50
C VAL A 365 11.80 18.99 -11.96
N LEU A 366 11.92 17.81 -12.55
CA LEU A 366 12.36 17.64 -13.93
C LEU A 366 11.37 18.23 -14.94
N LEU A 367 10.07 18.01 -14.72
CA LEU A 367 9.02 18.54 -15.58
C LEU A 367 8.94 20.08 -15.49
N THR A 368 9.06 20.64 -14.29
CA THR A 368 9.08 22.10 -14.09
C THR A 368 10.35 22.73 -14.66
N TYR A 369 11.51 22.09 -14.48
CA TYR A 369 12.78 22.58 -15.02
C TYR A 369 12.75 22.57 -16.55
N ALA A 370 12.28 21.50 -17.17
CA ALA A 370 12.11 21.45 -18.61
C ALA A 370 11.17 22.53 -19.13
N ALA A 371 10.10 22.84 -18.40
CA ALA A 371 9.10 23.84 -18.77
C ALA A 371 9.61 25.28 -18.64
N THR A 372 10.42 25.59 -17.63
CA THR A 372 10.77 26.96 -17.25
C THR A 372 12.24 27.34 -17.52
N GLY A 373 13.11 26.38 -17.75
CA GLY A 373 14.57 26.57 -17.77
C GLY A 373 15.18 26.89 -16.40
N LYS A 374 14.40 26.84 -15.31
CA LYS A 374 14.83 27.19 -13.95
C LYS A 374 14.59 26.03 -12.99
N ILE A 375 15.60 25.68 -12.19
CA ILE A 375 15.44 24.72 -11.08
C ILE A 375 14.67 25.44 -9.96
N ILE A 376 13.44 25.01 -9.71
CA ILE A 376 12.69 25.44 -8.51
C ILE A 376 13.07 24.45 -7.40
N VAL A 377 14.07 24.81 -6.59
CA VAL A 377 14.30 24.14 -5.31
C VAL A 377 13.15 24.55 -4.40
N GLN A 378 12.26 23.63 -4.08
CA GLN A 378 11.32 23.85 -2.97
C GLN A 378 12.17 23.90 -1.69
N THR A 379 12.51 25.09 -1.24
CA THR A 379 12.96 25.33 0.13
C THR A 379 11.84 24.86 1.06
N ASP A 380 12.16 23.97 1.97
CA ASP A 380 11.24 23.44 2.99
C ASP A 380 10.42 24.58 3.62
N ARG A 381 9.11 24.58 3.39
CA ARG A 381 8.15 25.51 4.01
C ARG A 381 8.01 25.31 5.53
N GLN A 382 8.91 24.56 6.15
CA GLN A 382 8.93 24.36 7.60
C GLN A 382 9.78 25.39 8.37
N THR A 383 10.68 26.13 7.69
CA THR A 383 11.52 27.14 8.36
C THR A 383 10.82 28.49 8.52
N ASP A 384 9.90 28.86 7.63
CA ASP A 384 9.25 30.20 7.68
C ASP A 384 8.15 30.31 8.77
N ARG A 385 7.64 29.20 9.27
CA ARG A 385 6.64 29.24 10.40
C ARG A 385 7.25 29.38 11.78
N GLN A 386 8.55 29.24 11.93
CA GLN A 386 9.24 29.45 13.23
C GLN A 386 9.78 30.87 13.39
N THR A 387 10.05 31.59 12.32
CA THR A 387 10.54 32.99 12.38
C THR A 387 9.41 33.96 12.69
N ASP A 388 8.20 33.75 12.19
CA ASP A 388 7.05 34.63 12.48
C ASP A 388 6.49 34.50 13.90
N ARG A 389 6.83 33.42 14.63
CA ARG A 389 6.40 33.28 16.04
C ARG A 389 7.36 33.86 17.05
N GLN A 390 8.53 34.35 16.64
CA GLN A 390 9.49 34.99 17.54
C GLN A 390 9.44 36.53 17.48
N THR A 391 8.83 37.10 16.44
CA THR A 391 8.69 38.56 16.33
C THR A 391 7.45 39.11 17.03
N ASP A 392 6.46 38.31 17.36
CA ASP A 392 5.24 38.76 18.08
C ASP A 392 5.33 38.67 19.63
N LYS A 393 6.51 38.43 20.20
CA LYS A 393 6.72 38.38 21.65
C LYS A 393 7.54 39.53 22.19
N HIS A 394 7.86 40.54 21.40
CA HIS A 394 8.52 41.78 21.83
C HIS A 394 7.89 43.01 21.15
N ASN A 395 6.64 43.28 21.50
CA ASN A 395 6.03 44.60 21.48
C ASN A 395 4.90 44.65 22.50
#